data_4162c7f33296dab27a1955b84cb73cd3
#
_entry.id   4162c7f33296dab27a1955b84cb73cd3
#
_cell.length_a   1.000
_cell.length_b   1.000
_cell.length_c   1.000
_cell.angle_alpha   90.00
_cell.angle_beta   90.00
_cell.angle_gamma   90.00
#
_symmetry.space_group_name_H-M   'P 1'
#
loop_
_entity.id
_entity.type
_entity.pdbx_description
1 polymer ?
#
loop_
_entity_poly.entity_id
_entity_poly.type
_entity_poly.pdbx_seq_one_letter_code
_entity_poly.pdbx_strand_id
1 'polypeptide(L)'
;MSKFNDLLNLRFKSKETQQPKVTALVERSNKGDLSSFSGVFRISALNDKEKADLEFILKSFRFSDSYEVDADLNALTAITSEVKAITNQAAILHGERIKRAQEILKRYKDGAFTAWLYAIYGNRQTPYNFLQYYEFYTAMPQLLHPKIDQMPRQAVYTLASREGDQQKKEEIVRNYNGQPKQELLQLIRLQFPLAEEDKRHPNYASHALTFLKRAREMVKNPLCVPSNEEKGQLRALLTQISNLLDKR
;
A
#
# COMPACT_ATOMS: atom_id res chain seq x y z
N MET A 1 -4.76 -52.07 -25.36
CA MET A 1 -5.54 -50.83 -25.20
C MET A 1 -6.10 -50.59 -23.78
N SER A 2 -5.71 -51.40 -22.79
CA SER A 2 -6.24 -51.32 -21.40
C SER A 2 -5.50 -50.30 -20.52
N LYS A 3 -4.19 -50.17 -20.61
CA LYS A 3 -3.39 -49.31 -19.68
C LYS A 3 -3.62 -47.80 -19.81
N PHE A 4 -4.09 -47.33 -20.96
CA PHE A 4 -4.34 -45.87 -21.14
C PHE A 4 -5.65 -45.44 -20.50
N ASN A 5 -6.67 -46.30 -20.54
CA ASN A 5 -7.95 -46.03 -19.86
C ASN A 5 -7.83 -46.08 -18.32
N ASP A 6 -6.94 -46.95 -17.81
CA ASP A 6 -6.71 -47.04 -16.35
C ASP A 6 -5.97 -45.78 -15.81
N LEU A 7 -5.06 -45.22 -16.59
CA LEU A 7 -4.35 -43.96 -16.26
C LEU A 7 -5.29 -42.75 -16.35
N LEU A 8 -6.22 -42.74 -17.29
CA LEU A 8 -7.27 -41.69 -17.38
C LEU A 8 -8.23 -41.76 -16.19
N ASN A 9 -8.66 -42.97 -15.84
CA ASN A 9 -9.56 -43.16 -14.67
C ASN A 9 -8.90 -42.83 -13.34
N LEU A 10 -7.60 -43.05 -13.16
CA LEU A 10 -6.84 -42.63 -12.00
C LEU A 10 -6.76 -41.09 -11.92
N ARG A 11 -6.60 -40.42 -13.07
CA ARG A 11 -6.54 -38.97 -13.16
C ARG A 11 -7.89 -38.30 -12.92
N PHE A 12 -9.00 -38.92 -13.30
CA PHE A 12 -10.36 -38.46 -13.01
C PHE A 12 -10.73 -38.69 -11.54
N LYS A 13 -10.35 -39.81 -10.93
CA LYS A 13 -10.55 -40.05 -9.49
C LYS A 13 -9.76 -39.10 -8.59
N SER A 14 -8.57 -38.64 -9.00
CA SER A 14 -7.82 -37.65 -8.23
C SER A 14 -8.40 -36.23 -8.30
N LYS A 15 -9.24 -35.92 -9.31
CA LYS A 15 -9.96 -34.64 -9.42
C LYS A 15 -11.22 -34.58 -8.56
N GLU A 16 -11.93 -35.71 -8.38
CA GLU A 16 -13.14 -35.76 -7.58
C GLU A 16 -12.89 -35.58 -6.08
N THR A 17 -11.68 -35.90 -5.58
CA THR A 17 -11.35 -35.74 -4.15
C THR A 17 -10.97 -34.30 -3.77
N GLN A 18 -10.75 -33.37 -4.73
CA GLN A 18 -10.45 -31.97 -4.44
C GLN A 18 -11.67 -31.02 -4.57
N GLN A 19 -12.73 -31.45 -5.25
CA GLN A 19 -13.95 -30.64 -5.43
C GLN A 19 -14.71 -30.28 -4.13
N PRO A 20 -14.85 -31.15 -3.12
CA PRO A 20 -15.62 -30.78 -1.91
C PRO A 20 -14.96 -29.69 -1.07
N LYS A 21 -13.63 -29.51 -1.14
CA LYS A 21 -12.95 -28.43 -0.40
C LYS A 21 -13.13 -27.06 -1.06
N VAL A 22 -13.13 -27.01 -2.38
CA VAL A 22 -13.32 -25.75 -3.14
C VAL A 22 -14.79 -25.30 -3.04
N THR A 23 -15.75 -26.22 -3.15
CA THR A 23 -17.18 -25.92 -3.04
C THR A 23 -17.54 -25.44 -1.63
N ALA A 24 -16.99 -26.08 -0.58
CA ALA A 24 -17.18 -25.65 0.80
C ALA A 24 -16.58 -24.26 1.08
N LEU A 25 -15.46 -23.91 0.46
CA LEU A 25 -14.85 -22.57 0.54
C LEU A 25 -15.69 -21.51 -0.17
N VAL A 26 -16.26 -21.83 -1.33
CA VAL A 26 -17.15 -20.94 -2.09
C VAL A 26 -18.46 -20.73 -1.36
N GLU A 27 -19.06 -21.78 -0.79
CA GLU A 27 -20.30 -21.66 -0.01
C GLU A 27 -20.11 -20.85 1.27
N ARG A 28 -18.99 -21.00 1.98
CA ARG A 28 -18.66 -20.19 3.15
C ARG A 28 -18.38 -18.73 2.79
N SER A 29 -17.70 -18.48 1.67
CA SER A 29 -17.49 -17.14 1.12
C SER A 29 -18.82 -16.45 0.78
N ASN A 30 -19.75 -17.17 0.17
CA ASN A 30 -21.07 -16.64 -0.19
C ASN A 30 -21.97 -16.37 1.03
N LYS A 31 -21.72 -17.02 2.17
CA LYS A 31 -22.43 -16.78 3.44
C LYS A 31 -21.84 -15.64 4.26
N GLY A 32 -20.76 -14.99 3.79
CA GLY A 32 -20.10 -13.90 4.51
C GLY A 32 -19.30 -14.36 5.73
N ASP A 33 -19.09 -15.66 5.91
CA ASP A 33 -18.27 -16.22 6.99
C ASP A 33 -16.80 -16.19 6.56
N LEU A 34 -16.16 -15.02 6.77
CA LEU A 34 -14.77 -14.73 6.42
C LEU A 34 -13.75 -15.51 7.25
N SER A 35 -14.18 -16.19 8.32
CA SER A 35 -13.31 -17.10 9.08
C SER A 35 -12.73 -18.22 8.21
N SER A 36 -13.39 -18.52 7.07
CA SER A 36 -12.91 -19.47 6.07
C SER A 36 -11.72 -18.96 5.24
N PHE A 37 -11.43 -17.66 5.24
CA PHE A 37 -10.25 -17.07 4.57
C PHE A 37 -8.94 -17.35 5.30
N SER A 38 -8.97 -17.68 6.59
CA SER A 38 -7.78 -17.94 7.41
C SER A 38 -6.88 -19.05 6.87
N GLY A 39 -7.42 -19.98 6.06
CA GLY A 39 -6.64 -21.03 5.39
C GLY A 39 -5.91 -20.59 4.12
N VAL A 40 -6.30 -19.44 3.54
CA VAL A 40 -5.76 -18.93 2.26
C VAL A 40 -4.84 -17.73 2.48
N PHE A 41 -5.15 -16.89 3.47
CA PHE A 41 -4.42 -15.68 3.79
C PHE A 41 -3.70 -15.82 5.13
N ARG A 42 -2.47 -15.31 5.21
CA ARG A 42 -1.77 -15.18 6.51
C ARG A 42 -2.39 -14.03 7.28
N ILE A 43 -3.17 -14.35 8.30
CA ILE A 43 -3.73 -13.36 9.21
C ILE A 43 -2.67 -13.05 10.25
N SER A 44 -2.25 -11.78 10.33
CA SER A 44 -1.40 -11.26 11.39
C SER A 44 -2.27 -10.59 12.44
N ALA A 45 -2.05 -10.90 13.71
CA ALA A 45 -2.71 -10.21 14.80
C ALA A 45 -2.41 -8.71 14.75
N LEU A 46 -3.40 -7.89 15.13
CA LEU A 46 -3.19 -6.45 15.32
C LEU A 46 -2.23 -6.23 16.50
N ASN A 47 -1.39 -5.20 16.39
CA ASN A 47 -0.59 -4.74 17.50
C ASN A 47 -1.44 -4.00 18.54
N ASP A 48 -0.87 -3.79 19.74
CA ASP A 48 -1.62 -3.19 20.86
C ASP A 48 -2.11 -1.78 20.55
N LYS A 49 -1.34 -1.00 19.76
CA LYS A 49 -1.75 0.34 19.34
C LYS A 49 -2.95 0.29 18.39
N GLU A 50 -2.94 -0.61 17.42
CA GLU A 50 -4.05 -0.78 16.47
C GLU A 50 -5.34 -1.20 17.20
N LYS A 51 -5.22 -2.06 18.22
CA LYS A 51 -6.36 -2.42 19.08
C LYS A 51 -6.84 -1.23 19.90
N ALA A 52 -5.93 -0.45 20.49
CA ALA A 52 -6.28 0.76 21.24
C ALA A 52 -6.96 1.81 20.35
N ASP A 53 -6.52 1.97 19.09
CA ASP A 53 -7.15 2.87 18.12
C ASP A 53 -8.59 2.41 17.79
N LEU A 54 -8.84 1.10 17.64
CA LEU A 54 -10.20 0.55 17.45
C LEU A 54 -11.07 0.76 18.69
N GLU A 55 -10.55 0.48 19.87
CA GLU A 55 -11.25 0.70 21.14
C GLU A 55 -11.62 2.16 21.32
N PHE A 56 -10.69 3.08 21.03
CA PHE A 56 -10.94 4.52 21.05
C PHE A 56 -12.07 4.92 20.10
N ILE A 57 -12.08 4.39 18.87
CA ILE A 57 -13.15 4.64 17.90
C ILE A 57 -14.50 4.19 18.47
N LEU A 58 -14.60 2.94 18.95
CA LEU A 58 -15.83 2.39 19.49
C LEU A 58 -16.33 3.22 20.69
N LYS A 59 -15.45 3.57 21.62
CA LYS A 59 -15.80 4.40 22.79
C LYS A 59 -16.22 5.82 22.41
N SER A 60 -15.58 6.42 21.40
CA SER A 60 -15.87 7.80 20.97
C SER A 60 -17.20 7.94 20.25
N PHE A 61 -17.68 6.89 19.58
CA PHE A 61 -18.91 6.92 18.77
C PHE A 61 -20.05 6.06 19.33
N ARG A 62 -19.94 5.56 20.56
CA ARG A 62 -21.04 4.81 21.20
C ARG A 62 -22.23 5.73 21.50
N PHE A 63 -23.44 5.16 21.42
CA PHE A 63 -24.66 5.92 21.67
C PHE A 63 -24.89 6.27 23.14
N SER A 64 -24.39 5.45 24.07
CA SER A 64 -24.49 5.70 25.51
C SER A 64 -23.31 5.10 26.25
N ASP A 65 -23.01 5.65 27.44
CA ASP A 65 -21.90 5.17 28.27
C ASP A 65 -22.11 3.77 28.85
N SER A 66 -23.36 3.29 28.91
CA SER A 66 -23.70 1.96 29.34
C SER A 66 -23.52 0.87 28.25
N TYR A 67 -23.20 1.25 27.02
CA TYR A 67 -23.00 0.30 25.93
C TYR A 67 -21.62 -0.37 26.04
N GLU A 68 -21.64 -1.70 26.22
CA GLU A 68 -20.41 -2.50 26.30
C GLU A 68 -19.80 -2.69 24.90
N VAL A 69 -18.52 -2.39 24.75
CA VAL A 69 -17.82 -2.41 23.46
C VAL A 69 -16.94 -3.65 23.23
N ASP A 70 -16.80 -4.52 24.24
CA ASP A 70 -15.83 -5.62 24.22
C ASP A 70 -16.11 -6.66 23.12
N ALA A 71 -17.38 -7.02 22.95
CA ALA A 71 -17.77 -7.96 21.88
C ALA A 71 -17.52 -7.38 20.49
N ASP A 72 -17.88 -6.11 20.29
CA ASP A 72 -17.68 -5.39 19.04
C ASP A 72 -16.19 -5.15 18.76
N LEU A 73 -15.40 -4.86 19.82
CA LEU A 73 -13.95 -4.71 19.70
C LEU A 73 -13.29 -6.01 19.22
N ASN A 74 -13.70 -7.14 19.78
CA ASN A 74 -13.18 -8.46 19.37
C ASN A 74 -13.54 -8.76 17.90
N ALA A 75 -14.80 -8.53 17.52
CA ALA A 75 -15.27 -8.73 16.15
C ALA A 75 -14.53 -7.78 15.17
N LEU A 76 -14.41 -6.50 15.50
CA LEU A 76 -13.76 -5.50 14.66
C LEU A 76 -12.26 -5.77 14.55
N THR A 77 -11.61 -6.26 15.61
CA THR A 77 -10.21 -6.69 15.60
C THR A 77 -10.00 -7.84 14.63
N ALA A 78 -10.86 -8.85 14.63
CA ALA A 78 -10.79 -9.96 13.68
C ALA A 78 -10.96 -9.48 12.23
N ILE A 79 -12.00 -8.72 11.95
CA ILE A 79 -12.28 -8.14 10.62
C ILE A 79 -11.10 -7.30 10.13
N THR A 80 -10.55 -6.44 10.98
CA THR A 80 -9.42 -5.57 10.62
C THR A 80 -8.17 -6.38 10.29
N SER A 81 -7.90 -7.45 11.04
CA SER A 81 -6.80 -8.38 10.77
C SER A 81 -6.96 -9.07 9.41
N GLU A 82 -8.18 -9.49 9.08
CA GLU A 82 -8.51 -10.09 7.77
C GLU A 82 -8.34 -9.09 6.62
N VAL A 83 -8.83 -7.86 6.77
CA VAL A 83 -8.67 -6.78 5.77
C VAL A 83 -7.20 -6.49 5.51
N LYS A 84 -6.36 -6.47 6.56
CA LYS A 84 -4.89 -6.32 6.42
C LYS A 84 -4.30 -7.49 5.63
N ALA A 85 -4.66 -8.72 5.97
CA ALA A 85 -4.18 -9.92 5.29
C ALA A 85 -4.53 -9.94 3.81
N ILE A 86 -5.79 -9.68 3.46
CA ILE A 86 -6.25 -9.55 2.06
C ILE A 86 -5.44 -8.49 1.32
N THR A 87 -5.28 -7.33 1.95
CA THR A 87 -4.60 -6.21 1.32
C THR A 87 -3.11 -6.49 1.09
N ASN A 88 -2.42 -7.15 2.02
CA ASN A 88 -1.01 -7.53 1.88
C ASN A 88 -0.84 -8.61 0.81
N GLN A 89 -1.69 -9.63 0.84
CA GLN A 89 -1.66 -10.70 -0.15
C GLN A 89 -1.95 -10.18 -1.57
N ALA A 90 -2.91 -9.26 -1.71
CA ALA A 90 -3.18 -8.62 -2.99
C ALA A 90 -1.95 -7.90 -3.54
N ALA A 91 -1.20 -7.17 -2.70
CA ALA A 91 0.03 -6.49 -3.12
C ALA A 91 1.09 -7.48 -3.64
N ILE A 92 1.27 -8.61 -2.94
CA ILE A 92 2.20 -9.67 -3.35
C ILE A 92 1.77 -10.29 -4.69
N LEU A 93 0.49 -10.65 -4.82
CA LEU A 93 -0.05 -11.26 -6.03
C LEU A 93 0.03 -10.32 -7.25
N HIS A 94 -0.28 -9.03 -7.08
CA HIS A 94 -0.10 -8.03 -8.13
C HIS A 94 1.37 -7.90 -8.51
N GLY A 95 2.26 -7.76 -7.52
CA GLY A 95 3.70 -7.62 -7.74
C GLY A 95 4.29 -8.80 -8.52
N GLU A 96 3.91 -10.03 -8.17
CA GLU A 96 4.33 -11.24 -8.88
C GLU A 96 3.90 -11.22 -10.36
N ARG A 97 2.63 -10.87 -10.65
CA ARG A 97 2.11 -10.79 -12.02
C ARG A 97 2.79 -9.69 -12.82
N ILE A 98 3.03 -8.55 -12.18
CA ILE A 98 3.76 -7.43 -12.81
C ILE A 98 5.20 -7.86 -13.12
N LYS A 99 5.86 -8.58 -12.23
CA LYS A 99 7.20 -9.13 -12.47
C LYS A 99 7.22 -10.07 -13.68
N ARG A 100 6.27 -11.00 -13.76
CA ARG A 100 6.14 -11.91 -14.91
C ARG A 100 5.89 -11.13 -16.21
N ALA A 101 5.02 -10.13 -16.20
CA ALA A 101 4.77 -9.27 -17.36
C ALA A 101 6.04 -8.49 -17.76
N GLN A 102 6.79 -7.98 -16.79
CA GLN A 102 8.08 -7.32 -17.03
C GLN A 102 9.05 -8.23 -17.75
N GLU A 103 9.21 -9.48 -17.30
CA GLU A 103 10.10 -10.47 -17.94
C GLU A 103 9.69 -10.77 -19.39
N ILE A 104 8.38 -10.86 -19.66
CA ILE A 104 7.88 -11.05 -21.04
C ILE A 104 8.22 -9.82 -21.88
N LEU A 105 7.96 -8.62 -21.37
CA LEU A 105 8.05 -7.37 -22.10
C LEU A 105 9.49 -6.85 -22.30
N LYS A 106 10.47 -7.41 -21.59
CA LYS A 106 11.91 -7.18 -21.87
C LYS A 106 12.33 -7.56 -23.28
N ARG A 107 11.59 -8.45 -23.95
CA ARG A 107 11.85 -8.89 -25.32
C ARG A 107 11.32 -7.91 -26.39
N TYR A 108 10.63 -6.87 -25.96
CA TYR A 108 10.02 -5.87 -26.83
C TYR A 108 10.76 -4.53 -26.74
N LYS A 109 10.41 -3.59 -27.61
CA LYS A 109 11.02 -2.25 -27.62
C LYS A 109 10.84 -1.51 -26.28
N ASP A 110 11.76 -0.62 -25.99
CA ASP A 110 11.69 0.24 -24.80
C ASP A 110 10.33 0.94 -24.72
N GLY A 111 9.82 1.01 -23.50
CA GLY A 111 8.51 1.59 -23.24
C GLY A 111 7.34 0.60 -23.23
N ALA A 112 7.50 -0.62 -23.76
CA ALA A 112 6.42 -1.62 -23.82
C ALA A 112 5.87 -1.95 -22.41
N PHE A 113 6.75 -2.14 -21.43
CA PHE A 113 6.34 -2.37 -20.05
C PHE A 113 5.58 -1.18 -19.46
N THR A 114 6.05 0.04 -19.70
CA THR A 114 5.37 1.26 -19.24
C THR A 114 3.99 1.41 -19.89
N ALA A 115 3.87 1.15 -21.19
CA ALA A 115 2.60 1.20 -21.91
C ALA A 115 1.61 0.17 -21.34
N TRP A 116 2.07 -1.06 -21.05
CA TRP A 116 1.26 -2.08 -20.43
C TRP A 116 0.77 -1.68 -19.03
N LEU A 117 1.64 -1.08 -18.20
CA LEU A 117 1.25 -0.59 -16.88
C LEU A 117 0.14 0.47 -16.97
N TYR A 118 0.24 1.41 -17.92
CA TYR A 118 -0.80 2.41 -18.11
C TYR A 118 -2.11 1.80 -18.61
N ALA A 119 -2.04 0.84 -19.52
CA ALA A 119 -3.24 0.17 -20.05
C ALA A 119 -4.03 -0.58 -18.96
N ILE A 120 -3.32 -1.22 -18.01
CA ILE A 120 -3.95 -2.07 -16.99
C ILE A 120 -4.29 -1.30 -15.71
N TYR A 121 -3.43 -0.37 -15.29
CA TYR A 121 -3.54 0.33 -13.99
C TYR A 121 -3.89 1.81 -14.12
N GLY A 122 -3.87 2.38 -15.32
CA GLY A 122 -4.08 3.81 -15.55
C GLY A 122 -2.96 4.72 -15.06
N ASN A 123 -1.95 4.18 -14.34
CA ASN A 123 -0.81 4.92 -13.81
C ASN A 123 0.41 4.01 -13.60
N ARG A 124 1.58 4.64 -13.38
CA ARG A 124 2.82 3.91 -13.10
C ARG A 124 3.05 3.66 -11.60
N GLN A 125 2.66 4.57 -10.74
CA GLN A 125 3.06 4.56 -9.33
C GLN A 125 2.54 3.33 -8.59
N THR A 126 1.26 3.04 -8.72
CA THR A 126 0.62 1.91 -8.03
C THR A 126 1.26 0.56 -8.39
N PRO A 127 1.40 0.19 -9.68
CA PRO A 127 2.00 -1.10 -10.03
C PRO A 127 3.49 -1.17 -9.70
N TYR A 128 4.26 -0.08 -9.78
CA TYR A 128 5.66 -0.08 -9.33
C TYR A 128 5.76 -0.30 -7.81
N ASN A 129 4.86 0.26 -7.01
CA ASN A 129 4.81 -0.01 -5.57
C ASN A 129 4.53 -1.50 -5.29
N PHE A 130 3.62 -2.13 -6.03
CA PHE A 130 3.36 -3.56 -5.90
C PHE A 130 4.57 -4.42 -6.30
N LEU A 131 5.23 -4.05 -7.40
CA LEU A 131 6.43 -4.74 -7.87
C LEU A 131 7.55 -4.66 -6.82
N GLN A 132 7.86 -3.46 -6.33
CA GLN A 132 8.87 -3.24 -5.31
C GLN A 132 8.53 -3.96 -3.99
N TYR A 133 7.25 -3.97 -3.59
CA TYR A 133 6.81 -4.73 -2.42
C TYR A 133 7.08 -6.22 -2.59
N TYR A 134 6.70 -6.78 -3.73
CA TYR A 134 6.91 -8.19 -4.03
C TYR A 134 8.40 -8.56 -4.04
N GLU A 135 9.23 -7.78 -4.74
CA GLU A 135 10.69 -8.01 -4.81
C GLU A 135 11.33 -7.92 -3.43
N PHE A 136 10.95 -6.92 -2.63
CA PHE A 136 11.41 -6.78 -1.27
C PHE A 136 10.97 -7.95 -0.38
N TYR A 137 9.70 -8.32 -0.43
CA TYR A 137 9.13 -9.40 0.36
C TYR A 137 9.82 -10.74 0.04
N THR A 138 10.05 -11.03 -1.22
CA THR A 138 10.70 -12.28 -1.65
C THR A 138 12.20 -12.31 -1.33
N ALA A 139 12.86 -11.16 -1.27
CA ALA A 139 14.26 -11.04 -0.89
C ALA A 139 14.48 -11.17 0.63
N MET A 140 13.44 -10.99 1.44
CA MET A 140 13.52 -11.08 2.90
C MET A 140 13.43 -12.53 3.39
N PRO A 141 14.16 -12.88 4.48
CA PRO A 141 14.02 -14.17 5.15
C PRO A 141 12.56 -14.43 5.55
N GLN A 142 12.07 -15.66 5.38
CA GLN A 142 10.69 -16.03 5.69
C GLN A 142 10.28 -15.73 7.14
N LEU A 143 11.23 -15.79 8.08
CA LEU A 143 11.01 -15.44 9.49
C LEU A 143 10.60 -13.97 9.69
N LEU A 144 10.95 -13.08 8.76
CA LEU A 144 10.63 -11.66 8.82
C LEU A 144 9.29 -11.31 8.14
N HIS A 145 8.72 -12.21 7.34
CA HIS A 145 7.45 -11.97 6.64
C HIS A 145 6.31 -11.54 7.59
N PRO A 146 6.10 -12.18 8.77
CA PRO A 146 5.05 -11.73 9.70
C PRO A 146 5.25 -10.30 10.19
N LYS A 147 6.51 -9.85 10.35
CA LYS A 147 6.79 -8.46 10.73
C LYS A 147 6.52 -7.49 9.59
N ILE A 148 6.88 -7.83 8.35
CA ILE A 148 6.56 -7.03 7.16
C ILE A 148 5.04 -6.86 7.04
N ASP A 149 4.26 -7.93 7.27
CA ASP A 149 2.80 -7.90 7.21
C ASP A 149 2.17 -6.97 8.27
N GLN A 150 2.85 -6.78 9.40
CA GLN A 150 2.44 -5.85 10.47
C GLN A 150 2.84 -4.39 10.18
N MET A 151 3.92 -4.17 9.43
CA MET A 151 4.44 -2.83 9.16
C MET A 151 3.45 -1.98 8.35
N PRO A 152 3.41 -0.65 8.59
CA PRO A 152 2.66 0.27 7.73
C PRO A 152 3.13 0.14 6.27
N ARG A 153 2.18 -0.16 5.36
CA ARG A 153 2.49 -0.45 3.95
C ARG A 153 3.34 0.63 3.27
N GLN A 154 3.07 1.91 3.57
CA GLN A 154 3.85 3.00 3.02
C GLN A 154 5.31 2.97 3.47
N ALA A 155 5.59 2.53 4.70
CA ALA A 155 6.95 2.33 5.18
C ALA A 155 7.65 1.20 4.43
N VAL A 156 6.95 0.07 4.20
CA VAL A 156 7.49 -1.04 3.40
C VAL A 156 7.79 -0.58 1.96
N TYR A 157 6.87 0.14 1.30
CA TYR A 157 7.13 0.70 -0.04
C TYR A 157 8.33 1.64 -0.05
N THR A 158 8.46 2.48 0.98
CA THR A 158 9.61 3.38 1.08
C THR A 158 10.90 2.59 1.25
N LEU A 159 10.94 1.61 2.16
CA LEU A 159 12.12 0.77 2.40
C LEU A 159 12.50 -0.05 1.17
N ALA A 160 11.52 -0.64 0.49
CA ALA A 160 11.71 -1.39 -0.74
C ALA A 160 12.30 -0.53 -1.88
N SER A 161 11.85 0.72 -1.98
CA SER A 161 12.27 1.64 -3.05
C SER A 161 13.63 2.30 -2.82
N ARG A 162 14.22 2.15 -1.64
CA ARG A 162 15.53 2.73 -1.32
C ARG A 162 16.66 1.80 -1.75
N GLU A 163 17.72 2.38 -2.28
CA GLU A 163 18.97 1.67 -2.51
C GLU A 163 19.74 1.56 -1.20
N GLY A 164 20.52 0.50 -1.05
CA GLY A 164 21.37 0.30 0.12
C GLY A 164 21.45 -1.17 0.56
N ASP A 165 22.18 -1.38 1.63
CA ASP A 165 22.50 -2.71 2.16
C ASP A 165 21.26 -3.46 2.60
N GLN A 166 21.13 -4.68 2.09
CA GLN A 166 20.03 -5.60 2.41
C GLN A 166 20.00 -5.96 3.91
N GLN A 167 21.16 -6.14 4.52
CA GLN A 167 21.25 -6.49 5.96
C GLN A 167 20.68 -5.36 6.83
N LYS A 168 20.98 -4.11 6.51
CA LYS A 168 20.41 -2.95 7.21
C LYS A 168 18.89 -2.85 7.03
N LYS A 169 18.37 -3.22 5.85
CA LYS A 169 16.93 -3.30 5.63
C LYS A 169 16.28 -4.40 6.47
N GLU A 170 16.93 -5.56 6.58
CA GLU A 170 16.49 -6.65 7.46
C GLU A 170 16.49 -6.24 8.93
N GLU A 171 17.49 -5.48 9.38
CA GLU A 171 17.54 -4.95 10.76
C GLU A 171 16.36 -4.03 11.06
N ILE A 172 15.97 -3.14 10.15
CA ILE A 172 14.78 -2.31 10.33
C ILE A 172 13.53 -3.17 10.50
N VAL A 173 13.36 -4.19 9.65
CA VAL A 173 12.21 -5.11 9.76
C VAL A 173 12.27 -5.90 11.06
N ARG A 174 13.44 -6.42 11.43
CA ARG A 174 13.64 -7.20 12.67
C ARG A 174 13.34 -6.39 13.92
N ASN A 175 13.71 -5.12 13.91
CA ASN A 175 13.55 -4.20 15.05
C ASN A 175 12.19 -3.49 15.07
N TYR A 176 11.32 -3.76 14.07
CA TYR A 176 9.97 -3.21 14.09
C TYR A 176 9.14 -3.80 15.23
N ASN A 177 8.60 -2.93 16.09
CA ASN A 177 7.80 -3.28 17.28
C ASN A 177 6.53 -2.41 17.36
N GLY A 178 5.90 -2.09 16.21
CA GLY A 178 4.66 -1.30 16.18
C GLY A 178 4.86 0.22 16.18
N GLN A 179 6.05 0.72 15.85
CA GLN A 179 6.31 2.16 15.77
C GLN A 179 5.33 2.86 14.82
N PRO A 180 4.95 4.11 15.12
CA PRO A 180 4.10 4.93 14.25
C PRO A 180 4.67 5.05 12.83
N LYS A 181 3.78 5.10 11.84
CA LYS A 181 4.17 5.24 10.43
C LYS A 181 5.16 6.40 10.19
N GLN A 182 4.95 7.55 10.80
CA GLN A 182 5.80 8.73 10.58
C GLN A 182 7.22 8.51 11.12
N GLU A 183 7.34 7.97 12.32
CA GLU A 183 8.62 7.65 12.95
C GLU A 183 9.41 6.65 12.12
N LEU A 184 8.76 5.56 11.68
CA LEU A 184 9.38 4.55 10.84
C LEU A 184 9.83 5.13 9.49
N LEU A 185 9.04 6.01 8.88
CA LEU A 185 9.42 6.70 7.64
C LEU A 185 10.61 7.64 7.84
N GLN A 186 10.71 8.32 8.98
CA GLN A 186 11.87 9.17 9.31
C GLN A 186 13.12 8.32 9.48
N LEU A 187 13.04 7.22 10.22
CA LEU A 187 14.14 6.26 10.40
C LEU A 187 14.65 5.73 9.04
N ILE A 188 13.73 5.28 8.17
CA ILE A 188 14.09 4.77 6.84
C ILE A 188 14.78 5.86 6.00
N ARG A 189 14.27 7.10 6.02
CA ARG A 189 14.85 8.20 5.25
C ARG A 189 16.24 8.62 5.75
N LEU A 190 16.44 8.51 7.07
CA LEU A 190 17.75 8.80 7.69
C LEU A 190 18.79 7.73 7.33
N GLN A 191 18.41 6.46 7.42
CA GLN A 191 19.33 5.35 7.14
C GLN A 191 19.57 5.13 5.63
N PHE A 192 18.58 5.43 4.82
CA PHE A 192 18.61 5.30 3.36
C PHE A 192 18.20 6.62 2.71
N PRO A 193 19.05 7.65 2.73
CA PRO A 193 18.79 8.91 2.04
C PRO A 193 18.64 8.66 0.53
N LEU A 194 17.95 9.56 -0.16
CA LEU A 194 17.96 9.57 -1.62
C LEU A 194 19.33 10.08 -2.10
N ALA A 195 19.82 9.53 -3.21
CA ALA A 195 20.96 10.09 -3.91
C ALA A 195 20.66 11.55 -4.34
N GLU A 196 21.66 12.41 -4.40
CA GLU A 196 21.47 13.84 -4.71
C GLU A 196 20.74 14.07 -6.05
N GLU A 197 20.98 13.18 -7.02
CA GLU A 197 20.39 13.23 -8.36
C GLU A 197 18.98 12.59 -8.44
N ASP A 198 18.47 12.05 -7.34
CA ASP A 198 17.18 11.33 -7.35
C ASP A 198 16.02 12.31 -7.60
N LYS A 199 15.26 12.03 -8.66
CA LYS A 199 14.09 12.82 -9.06
C LYS A 199 12.97 12.87 -7.99
N ARG A 200 13.06 12.06 -6.94
CA ARG A 200 12.14 12.08 -5.79
C ARG A 200 12.48 13.18 -4.79
N HIS A 201 13.64 13.85 -4.91
CA HIS A 201 13.87 15.06 -4.15
C HIS A 201 12.79 16.11 -4.48
N PRO A 202 12.20 16.75 -3.49
CA PRO A 202 11.19 17.76 -3.74
C PRO A 202 11.82 18.94 -4.49
N ASN A 203 11.40 19.14 -5.73
CA ASN A 203 11.75 20.38 -6.44
C ASN A 203 10.79 21.48 -5.98
N TYR A 204 11.16 22.14 -4.89
CA TYR A 204 10.35 23.19 -4.27
C TYR A 204 10.05 24.33 -5.25
N ALA A 205 10.98 24.68 -6.16
CA ALA A 205 10.74 25.70 -7.17
C ALA A 205 9.63 25.28 -8.16
N SER A 206 9.67 24.03 -8.63
CA SER A 206 8.62 23.49 -9.51
C SER A 206 7.25 23.40 -8.81
N HIS A 207 7.27 23.03 -7.54
CA HIS A 207 6.04 22.99 -6.73
C HIS A 207 5.47 24.40 -6.53
N ALA A 208 6.30 25.38 -6.13
CA ALA A 208 5.89 26.77 -5.99
C ALA A 208 5.31 27.33 -7.29
N LEU A 209 5.98 27.07 -8.43
CA LEU A 209 5.48 27.47 -9.74
C LEU A 209 4.12 26.84 -10.06
N THR A 210 3.91 25.59 -9.70
CA THR A 210 2.63 24.89 -9.91
C THR A 210 1.51 25.53 -9.08
N PHE A 211 1.78 25.85 -7.80
CA PHE A 211 0.82 26.53 -6.94
C PHE A 211 0.48 27.93 -7.42
N LEU A 212 1.49 28.70 -7.85
CA LEU A 212 1.27 30.05 -8.42
C LEU A 212 0.45 30.01 -9.73
N LYS A 213 0.70 29.02 -10.61
CA LYS A 213 -0.11 28.81 -11.80
C LYS A 213 -1.57 28.50 -11.44
N ARG A 214 -1.80 27.63 -10.47
CA ARG A 214 -3.15 27.31 -9.97
C ARG A 214 -3.84 28.54 -9.37
N ALA A 215 -3.15 29.27 -8.52
CA ALA A 215 -3.67 30.51 -7.92
C ALA A 215 -4.07 31.52 -9.01
N ARG A 216 -3.24 31.71 -10.03
CA ARG A 216 -3.53 32.56 -11.20
C ARG A 216 -4.82 32.12 -11.92
N GLU A 217 -4.98 30.82 -12.19
CA GLU A 217 -6.19 30.31 -12.85
C GLU A 217 -7.43 30.46 -11.99
N MET A 218 -7.31 30.31 -10.65
CA MET A 218 -8.42 30.56 -9.72
C MET A 218 -8.86 32.03 -9.74
N VAL A 219 -7.91 32.96 -9.71
CA VAL A 219 -8.20 34.41 -9.76
C VAL A 219 -8.81 34.83 -11.10
N LYS A 220 -8.45 34.17 -12.21
CA LYS A 220 -9.06 34.40 -13.52
C LYS A 220 -10.51 33.91 -13.63
N ASN A 221 -10.95 33.02 -12.76
CA ASN A 221 -12.30 32.49 -12.83
C ASN A 221 -13.31 33.64 -12.60
N PRO A 222 -14.33 33.81 -13.48
CA PRO A 222 -15.34 34.84 -13.31
C PRO A 222 -16.13 34.78 -11.99
N LEU A 223 -16.17 33.59 -11.35
CA LEU A 223 -16.81 33.39 -10.05
C LEU A 223 -15.91 33.80 -8.88
N CYS A 224 -14.65 34.12 -9.13
CA CYS A 224 -13.74 34.60 -8.10
C CYS A 224 -13.95 36.11 -7.91
N VAL A 225 -14.73 36.49 -6.89
CA VAL A 225 -15.01 37.87 -6.52
C VAL A 225 -14.38 38.14 -5.15
N PRO A 226 -13.05 38.43 -5.07
CA PRO A 226 -12.38 38.64 -3.83
C PRO A 226 -12.79 39.97 -3.21
N SER A 227 -12.99 39.98 -1.90
CA SER A 227 -13.21 41.19 -1.07
C SER A 227 -11.99 42.12 -1.15
N ASN A 228 -12.15 43.35 -0.66
CA ASN A 228 -11.04 44.31 -0.59
C ASN A 228 -9.91 43.83 0.33
N GLU A 229 -10.24 43.17 1.45
CA GLU A 229 -9.29 42.56 2.35
C GLU A 229 -8.49 41.42 1.67
N GLU A 230 -9.18 40.49 1.01
CA GLU A 230 -8.54 39.39 0.27
C GLU A 230 -7.65 39.87 -0.90
N LYS A 231 -8.07 40.93 -1.58
CA LYS A 231 -7.21 41.60 -2.59
C LYS A 231 -5.93 42.15 -1.97
N GLY A 232 -6.04 42.76 -0.77
CA GLY A 232 -4.90 43.25 -0.02
C GLY A 232 -3.94 42.14 0.37
N GLN A 233 -4.45 41.04 0.92
CA GLN A 233 -3.67 39.86 1.32
C GLN A 233 -2.99 39.21 0.11
N LEU A 234 -3.70 39.02 -1.01
CA LEU A 234 -3.13 38.46 -2.24
C LEU A 234 -1.97 39.32 -2.76
N ARG A 235 -2.13 40.65 -2.78
CA ARG A 235 -1.05 41.57 -3.22
C ARG A 235 0.16 41.51 -2.30
N ALA A 236 -0.06 41.47 -0.98
CA ALA A 236 1.00 41.37 0.03
C ALA A 236 1.80 40.06 -0.14
N LEU A 237 1.13 38.92 -0.35
CA LEU A 237 1.79 37.63 -0.61
C LEU A 237 2.62 37.64 -1.91
N LEU A 238 2.07 38.21 -2.98
CA LEU A 238 2.81 38.33 -4.25
C LEU A 238 4.05 39.19 -4.10
N THR A 239 3.98 40.30 -3.36
CA THR A 239 5.14 41.15 -3.07
C THR A 239 6.19 40.42 -2.22
N GLN A 240 5.75 39.68 -1.20
CA GLN A 240 6.66 38.86 -0.38
C GLN A 240 7.40 37.79 -1.22
N ILE A 241 6.67 37.11 -2.11
CA ILE A 241 7.27 36.09 -3.00
C ILE A 241 8.27 36.75 -3.95
N SER A 242 7.94 37.89 -4.55
CA SER A 242 8.88 38.65 -5.39
C SER A 242 10.17 38.99 -4.64
N ASN A 243 10.04 39.58 -3.45
CA ASN A 243 11.19 39.95 -2.63
C ASN A 243 12.07 38.76 -2.22
N LEU A 244 11.46 37.55 -2.06
CA LEU A 244 12.23 36.33 -1.77
C LEU A 244 12.99 35.80 -2.98
N LEU A 245 12.47 35.98 -4.20
CA LEU A 245 13.13 35.60 -5.43
C LEU A 245 14.30 36.52 -5.76
N ASP A 246 14.16 37.82 -5.45
CA ASP A 246 15.22 38.85 -5.71
C ASP A 246 16.39 38.75 -4.73
N LYS A 247 16.21 38.07 -3.58
CA LYS A 247 17.25 37.89 -2.54
C LYS A 247 18.15 36.66 -2.75
N ARG A 248 17.86 35.81 -3.72
CA ARG A 248 18.60 34.58 -4.06
C ARG A 248 19.35 34.72 -5.38
#